data_b491b6938c357f84e638e15f3f5ce44b
#
_entry.id   b491b6938c357f84e638e15f3f5ce44b
#
_cell.length_a   1.000
_cell.length_b   1.000
_cell.length_c   1.000
_cell.angle_alpha   90.00
_cell.angle_beta   90.00
_cell.angle_gamma   90.00
#
_symmetry.space_group_name_H-M   'P 1'
#
loop_
_entity.id
_entity.type
_entity.pdbx_description
1 polymer ?
#
loop_
_entity_poly.entity_id
_entity_poly.type
_entity_poly.pdbx_seq_one_letter_code
_entity_poly.pdbx_strand_id
1 'polypeptide(L)'
;MKKLVTGVLLALILTGCAKTPETPDSKPLAEAPLAAPQVTTKASALGGQRGDGAPYEVVGSEVWNVPDPVSGRTYQVFVALPASYADSPERRYPVLYVTDADYAFPLARQIGRRLNVEGPKLEEFILVGLSYSVGDEGMPSRRRDYTPTPNGPSSAPADAVHGGAAPYITYLREQALPFVAGRYRTDESRRLLLGHSYGALLGTQILFTDPGMFAGYIMGSPSFWYDRNVMSRFEKDYAGSHNDLKASVYMYVGERETPAFGNDADMVADAKNMQAALRAHNYPSLRLKLDVLNDEDHLSVAPRGLTHGLKYLLGKQPGG
;
A
#
# COMPACT_ATOMS: atom_id res chain seq x y z
N MET A 1 -0.74 9.75 72.97
CA MET A 1 -1.90 10.04 73.85
C MET A 1 -3.15 10.07 73.02
N LYS A 2 -4.09 9.17 73.37
CA LYS A 2 -5.58 9.26 73.30
C LYS A 2 -6.19 9.56 71.93
N LYS A 3 -7.22 8.90 71.40
CA LYS A 3 -8.10 7.81 71.91
C LYS A 3 -8.79 7.16 70.70
N LEU A 4 -8.97 5.86 70.77
CA LEU A 4 -9.94 5.05 70.04
C LEU A 4 -11.37 5.56 70.30
N VAL A 5 -12.23 5.47 69.28
CA VAL A 5 -13.67 5.30 69.52
C VAL A 5 -14.18 4.27 68.50
N THR A 6 -14.59 3.14 69.04
CA THR A 6 -15.26 2.04 68.41
C THR A 6 -16.77 2.34 68.37
N GLY A 7 -17.43 2.15 67.28
CA GLY A 7 -18.89 2.16 67.15
C GLY A 7 -19.38 0.93 66.39
N VAL A 8 -19.91 -0.01 67.17
CA VAL A 8 -20.66 -1.18 66.68
C VAL A 8 -22.09 -0.74 66.41
N LEU A 9 -22.65 -1.08 65.28
CA LEU A 9 -24.09 -1.11 65.13
C LEU A 9 -24.56 -2.30 64.29
N LEU A 10 -25.56 -2.86 64.81
CA LEU A 10 -26.18 -4.19 64.74
C LEU A 10 -26.90 -4.43 63.41
N ALA A 11 -26.85 -5.69 62.98
CA ALA A 11 -27.56 -6.24 61.83
C ALA A 11 -29.05 -6.29 61.99
N LEU A 12 -29.80 -6.01 60.94
CA LEU A 12 -31.18 -6.47 60.77
C LEU A 12 -31.28 -7.18 59.40
N ILE A 13 -31.48 -8.47 59.50
CA ILE A 13 -31.77 -9.35 58.36
C ILE A 13 -33.27 -9.19 58.03
N LEU A 14 -33.55 -8.73 56.82
CA LEU A 14 -34.87 -8.85 56.21
C LEU A 14 -34.74 -9.69 54.96
N THR A 15 -35.24 -10.93 55.06
CA THR A 15 -35.44 -11.85 53.95
C THR A 15 -36.61 -11.33 53.08
N GLY A 16 -36.22 -10.80 51.90
CA GLY A 16 -37.18 -10.51 50.85
C GLY A 16 -36.82 -11.33 49.60
N CYS A 17 -37.68 -12.29 49.24
CA CYS A 17 -37.59 -12.97 47.97
C CYS A 17 -37.80 -11.98 46.81
N ALA A 18 -36.72 -11.61 46.13
CA ALA A 18 -36.78 -10.92 44.87
C ALA A 18 -36.61 -11.91 43.74
N LYS A 19 -37.65 -12.06 42.91
CA LYS A 19 -37.59 -12.76 41.63
C LYS A 19 -36.53 -12.16 40.76
N THR A 20 -35.59 -12.98 40.28
CA THR A 20 -34.66 -12.64 39.21
C THR A 20 -35.47 -12.34 37.95
N PRO A 21 -35.20 -11.21 37.26
CA PRO A 21 -35.73 -10.99 35.92
C PRO A 21 -35.01 -11.92 34.94
N GLU A 22 -35.79 -12.69 34.21
CA GLU A 22 -35.31 -13.46 33.05
C GLU A 22 -34.67 -12.51 32.04
N THR A 23 -33.42 -12.74 31.70
CA THR A 23 -32.76 -12.13 30.56
C THR A 23 -33.43 -12.63 29.29
N PRO A 24 -33.84 -11.76 28.37
CA PRO A 24 -34.35 -12.22 27.09
C PRO A 24 -33.21 -12.88 26.30
N ASP A 25 -33.51 -14.11 25.87
CA ASP A 25 -32.70 -14.90 24.96
C ASP A 25 -32.30 -14.06 23.74
N SER A 26 -31.05 -13.59 23.71
CA SER A 26 -30.48 -12.98 22.54
C SER A 26 -30.15 -14.07 21.53
N LYS A 27 -31.09 -14.38 20.63
CA LYS A 27 -30.80 -15.10 19.40
C LYS A 27 -29.63 -14.37 18.71
N PRO A 28 -28.59 -15.08 18.28
CA PRO A 28 -27.60 -14.48 17.40
C PRO A 28 -28.34 -14.00 16.15
N LEU A 29 -28.22 -12.69 15.87
CA LEU A 29 -28.56 -12.15 14.56
C LEU A 29 -27.65 -12.86 13.58
N ALA A 30 -28.19 -13.75 12.78
CA ALA A 30 -27.52 -14.28 11.63
C ALA A 30 -27.16 -13.06 10.77
N GLU A 31 -25.86 -12.74 10.65
CA GLU A 31 -25.38 -11.80 9.66
C GLU A 31 -25.84 -12.31 8.30
N ALA A 32 -26.78 -11.59 7.72
CA ALA A 32 -27.12 -11.78 6.32
C ALA A 32 -25.83 -11.58 5.51
N PRO A 33 -25.47 -12.49 4.60
CA PRO A 33 -24.32 -12.27 3.74
C PRO A 33 -24.52 -10.92 3.07
N LEU A 34 -23.54 -10.01 3.25
CA LEU A 34 -23.48 -8.76 2.54
C LEU A 34 -23.62 -9.07 1.05
N ALA A 35 -24.78 -8.79 0.49
CA ALA A 35 -24.99 -8.93 -0.94
C ALA A 35 -23.87 -8.18 -1.62
N ALA A 36 -23.05 -8.87 -2.41
CA ALA A 36 -22.02 -8.25 -3.22
C ALA A 36 -22.70 -7.09 -3.97
N PRO A 37 -22.19 -5.86 -3.87
CA PRO A 37 -22.76 -4.75 -4.60
C PRO A 37 -22.80 -5.16 -6.06
N GLN A 38 -23.98 -5.18 -6.65
CA GLN A 38 -24.10 -5.36 -8.08
C GLN A 38 -23.38 -4.15 -8.67
N VAL A 39 -22.16 -4.37 -9.12
CA VAL A 39 -21.41 -3.41 -9.92
C VAL A 39 -22.22 -3.23 -11.20
N THR A 40 -23.16 -2.31 -11.19
CA THR A 40 -23.79 -1.80 -12.40
C THR A 40 -22.75 -0.95 -13.13
N THR A 41 -21.67 -1.57 -13.51
CA THR A 41 -20.76 -1.03 -14.50
C THR A 41 -21.39 -1.23 -15.87
N LYS A 42 -22.39 -0.45 -16.22
CA LYS A 42 -22.23 0.19 -17.51
C LYS A 42 -20.96 1.04 -17.35
N ALA A 43 -19.81 0.44 -17.58
CA ALA A 43 -18.67 1.19 -18.03
C ALA A 43 -19.16 1.88 -19.30
N SER A 44 -19.71 3.06 -19.10
CA SER A 44 -20.03 3.96 -20.16
C SER A 44 -18.67 4.20 -20.81
N ALA A 45 -18.42 3.46 -21.87
CA ALA A 45 -17.32 3.74 -22.74
C ALA A 45 -17.34 5.26 -22.92
N LEU A 46 -16.33 5.96 -22.38
CA LEU A 46 -16.14 7.38 -22.58
C LEU A 46 -17.33 8.28 -22.20
N GLY A 47 -17.92 8.09 -21.03
CA GLY A 47 -18.73 9.12 -20.41
C GLY A 47 -17.88 10.38 -20.31
N GLY A 48 -18.27 11.46 -20.98
CA GLY A 48 -17.59 12.75 -20.88
C GLY A 48 -17.51 13.19 -19.42
N GLN A 49 -16.60 14.09 -19.14
CA GLN A 49 -16.57 14.78 -17.85
C GLN A 49 -17.91 15.52 -17.63
N ARG A 50 -18.32 15.67 -16.37
CA ARG A 50 -19.40 16.58 -16.04
C ARG A 50 -19.00 18.01 -16.45
N GLY A 51 -19.95 18.78 -16.96
CA GLY A 51 -19.73 20.18 -17.35
C GLY A 51 -20.04 21.18 -16.23
N ASP A 52 -20.25 22.41 -16.61
CA ASP A 52 -20.74 23.51 -15.75
C ASP A 52 -19.89 23.78 -14.51
N GLY A 53 -18.56 23.70 -14.65
CA GLY A 53 -17.62 23.93 -13.55
C GLY A 53 -17.51 22.77 -12.54
N ALA A 54 -18.10 21.61 -12.82
CA ALA A 54 -17.91 20.44 -11.97
C ALA A 54 -16.42 20.02 -11.93
N PRO A 55 -15.94 19.51 -10.79
CA PRO A 55 -14.56 19.02 -10.68
C PRO A 55 -14.23 17.96 -11.74
N TYR A 56 -13.00 17.99 -12.24
CA TYR A 56 -12.48 16.94 -13.09
C TYR A 56 -12.35 15.64 -12.30
N GLU A 57 -12.82 14.54 -12.84
CA GLU A 57 -12.77 13.22 -12.22
C GLU A 57 -11.99 12.23 -13.09
N VAL A 58 -11.34 11.25 -12.47
CA VAL A 58 -10.74 10.13 -13.19
C VAL A 58 -11.86 9.17 -13.59
N VAL A 59 -12.47 9.40 -14.75
CA VAL A 59 -13.66 8.67 -15.24
C VAL A 59 -13.42 7.15 -15.22
N GLY A 60 -14.39 6.40 -14.70
CA GLY A 60 -14.29 4.93 -14.59
C GLY A 60 -13.34 4.49 -13.49
N SER A 61 -13.25 5.27 -12.43
CA SER A 61 -12.65 4.86 -11.16
C SER A 61 -13.66 5.00 -10.03
N GLU A 62 -13.41 4.31 -8.94
CA GLU A 62 -14.20 4.30 -7.73
C GLU A 62 -13.34 4.71 -6.54
N VAL A 63 -13.95 5.29 -5.50
CA VAL A 63 -13.30 5.62 -4.23
C VAL A 63 -14.05 4.93 -3.10
N TRP A 64 -13.32 4.21 -2.27
CA TRP A 64 -13.84 3.48 -1.12
C TRP A 64 -13.16 3.92 0.17
N ASN A 65 -13.95 4.03 1.23
CA ASN A 65 -13.43 4.21 2.58
C ASN A 65 -13.25 2.83 3.23
N VAL A 66 -12.01 2.51 3.60
CA VAL A 66 -11.65 1.25 4.25
C VAL A 66 -11.13 1.55 5.66
N PRO A 67 -11.90 1.23 6.70
CA PRO A 67 -11.50 1.51 8.08
C PRO A 67 -10.38 0.57 8.53
N ASP A 68 -9.51 1.10 9.39
CA ASP A 68 -8.58 0.34 10.22
C ASP A 68 -9.12 0.26 11.66
N PRO A 69 -9.65 -0.88 12.08
CA PRO A 69 -10.22 -1.02 13.41
C PRO A 69 -9.17 -0.93 14.54
N VAL A 70 -7.89 -1.12 14.21
CA VAL A 70 -6.80 -1.08 15.20
C VAL A 70 -6.40 0.36 15.51
N SER A 71 -6.15 1.17 14.50
CA SER A 71 -5.76 2.57 14.69
C SER A 71 -6.96 3.53 14.80
N GLY A 72 -8.16 3.08 14.45
CA GLY A 72 -9.36 3.92 14.36
C GLY A 72 -9.36 4.86 13.15
N ARG A 73 -8.35 4.77 12.27
CA ARG A 73 -8.27 5.56 11.04
C ARG A 73 -9.12 4.95 9.93
N THR A 74 -9.46 5.76 8.97
CA THR A 74 -10.07 5.31 7.71
C THR A 74 -9.19 5.74 6.56
N TYR A 75 -8.82 4.81 5.69
CA TYR A 75 -8.04 5.12 4.50
C TYR A 75 -8.91 5.06 3.25
N GLN A 76 -8.59 5.88 2.26
CA GLN A 76 -9.25 5.78 0.97
C GLN A 76 -8.53 4.81 0.05
N VAL A 77 -9.32 4.01 -0.66
CA VAL A 77 -8.85 3.08 -1.68
C VAL A 77 -9.53 3.45 -2.99
N PHE A 78 -8.72 3.76 -4.00
CA PHE A 78 -9.19 4.06 -5.35
C PHE A 78 -9.09 2.81 -6.20
N VAL A 79 -10.06 2.56 -7.07
CA VAL A 79 -10.06 1.37 -7.93
C VAL A 79 -10.39 1.76 -9.37
N ALA A 80 -9.60 1.26 -10.32
CA ALA A 80 -9.92 1.32 -11.73
C ALA A 80 -9.82 -0.07 -12.36
N LEU A 81 -10.86 -0.45 -13.08
CA LEU A 81 -10.95 -1.76 -13.71
C LEU A 81 -10.39 -1.72 -15.15
N PRO A 82 -9.82 -2.84 -15.63
CA PRO A 82 -9.36 -2.96 -17.01
C PRO A 82 -10.53 -2.99 -18.00
N ALA A 83 -10.24 -2.68 -19.26
CA ALA A 83 -11.28 -2.54 -20.29
C ALA A 83 -12.11 -3.82 -20.48
N SER A 84 -11.46 -4.99 -20.46
CA SER A 84 -12.17 -6.27 -20.65
C SER A 84 -12.93 -6.77 -19.42
N TYR A 85 -12.91 -6.03 -18.30
CA TYR A 85 -13.45 -6.53 -17.04
C TYR A 85 -14.94 -6.90 -17.13
N ALA A 86 -15.76 -6.07 -17.80
CA ALA A 86 -17.19 -6.35 -17.97
C ALA A 86 -17.46 -7.54 -18.91
N ASP A 87 -16.64 -7.65 -19.97
CA ASP A 87 -16.82 -8.64 -21.04
C ASP A 87 -16.19 -10.01 -20.74
N SER A 88 -15.45 -10.13 -19.64
CA SER A 88 -14.74 -11.35 -19.25
C SER A 88 -15.07 -11.76 -17.81
N PRO A 89 -16.30 -12.25 -17.53
CA PRO A 89 -16.78 -12.47 -16.17
C PRO A 89 -16.00 -13.52 -15.39
N GLU A 90 -15.38 -14.49 -16.08
CA GLU A 90 -14.61 -15.55 -15.42
C GLU A 90 -13.14 -15.21 -15.25
N ARG A 91 -12.66 -14.14 -15.88
CA ARG A 91 -11.26 -13.76 -15.83
C ARG A 91 -10.91 -13.10 -14.50
N ARG A 92 -9.79 -13.55 -13.90
CA ARG A 92 -9.13 -12.88 -12.77
C ARG A 92 -7.95 -12.06 -13.30
N TYR A 93 -7.68 -10.97 -12.64
CA TYR A 93 -6.69 -9.99 -13.09
C TYR A 93 -5.59 -9.78 -12.05
N PRO A 94 -4.32 -9.64 -12.47
CA PRO A 94 -3.29 -9.09 -11.61
C PRO A 94 -3.77 -7.76 -11.01
N VAL A 95 -3.31 -7.46 -9.81
CA VAL A 95 -3.65 -6.19 -9.14
C VAL A 95 -2.39 -5.38 -8.91
N LEU A 96 -2.35 -4.15 -9.42
CA LEU A 96 -1.31 -3.18 -9.11
C LEU A 96 -1.80 -2.23 -8.03
N TYR A 97 -1.25 -2.37 -6.83
CA TYR A 97 -1.44 -1.42 -5.74
C TYR A 97 -0.42 -0.30 -5.86
N VAL A 98 -0.85 0.95 -5.73
CA VAL A 98 0.04 2.12 -5.78
C VAL A 98 -0.10 2.95 -4.51
N THR A 99 1.01 3.24 -3.86
CA THR A 99 1.05 4.17 -2.72
C THR A 99 0.90 5.61 -3.21
N ASP A 100 0.63 6.56 -2.30
CA ASP A 100 0.46 7.97 -2.64
C ASP A 100 -0.58 8.17 -3.76
N ALA A 101 -1.74 7.55 -3.61
CA ALA A 101 -2.72 7.39 -4.68
C ALA A 101 -3.23 8.71 -5.28
N ASP A 102 -3.33 9.76 -4.46
CA ASP A 102 -3.77 11.07 -4.93
C ASP A 102 -2.90 11.61 -6.08
N TYR A 103 -1.62 11.25 -6.06
CA TYR A 103 -0.66 11.58 -7.11
C TYR A 103 -0.46 10.41 -8.10
N ALA A 104 -0.19 9.20 -7.59
CA ALA A 104 0.29 8.09 -8.40
C ALA A 104 -0.84 7.37 -9.19
N PHE A 105 -2.07 7.32 -8.67
CA PHE A 105 -3.16 6.60 -9.30
C PHE A 105 -3.55 7.15 -10.69
N PRO A 106 -3.80 8.46 -10.86
CA PRO A 106 -4.11 9.01 -12.18
C PRO A 106 -2.95 8.83 -13.16
N LEU A 107 -1.71 8.98 -12.69
CA LEU A 107 -0.50 8.77 -13.51
C LEU A 107 -0.39 7.32 -14.00
N ALA A 108 -0.46 6.36 -13.08
CA ALA A 108 -0.37 4.93 -13.40
C ALA A 108 -1.47 4.49 -14.37
N ARG A 109 -2.70 4.98 -14.12
CA ARG A 109 -3.84 4.68 -14.98
C ARG A 109 -3.64 5.19 -16.41
N GLN A 110 -3.19 6.42 -16.58
CA GLN A 110 -3.02 6.99 -17.91
C GLN A 110 -1.84 6.37 -18.66
N ILE A 111 -0.73 6.08 -17.99
CA ILE A 111 0.40 5.37 -18.59
C ILE A 111 -0.03 3.96 -19.02
N GLY A 112 -0.70 3.19 -18.14
CA GLY A 112 -1.17 1.84 -18.47
C GLY A 112 -2.13 1.83 -19.68
N ARG A 113 -3.08 2.76 -19.73
CA ARG A 113 -3.98 2.92 -20.89
C ARG A 113 -3.22 3.29 -22.16
N ARG A 114 -2.30 4.26 -22.08
CA ARG A 114 -1.53 4.73 -23.24
C ARG A 114 -0.67 3.62 -23.84
N LEU A 115 -0.06 2.79 -23.03
CA LEU A 115 0.75 1.66 -23.49
C LEU A 115 -0.07 0.61 -24.27
N ASN A 116 -1.37 0.54 -24.04
CA ASN A 116 -2.26 -0.43 -24.68
C ASN A 116 -3.11 0.15 -25.84
N VAL A 117 -2.92 1.41 -26.23
CA VAL A 117 -3.72 2.05 -27.29
C VAL A 117 -3.54 1.38 -28.66
N GLU A 118 -2.34 0.94 -28.98
CA GLU A 118 -2.00 0.30 -30.27
C GLU A 118 -1.93 -1.23 -30.14
N GLY A 119 -2.77 -1.81 -29.34
CA GLY A 119 -2.79 -3.24 -29.01
C GLY A 119 -2.23 -3.54 -27.62
N PRO A 120 -2.49 -4.73 -27.09
CA PRO A 120 -2.24 -5.07 -25.70
C PRO A 120 -0.74 -5.34 -25.47
N LYS A 121 0.06 -4.29 -25.24
CA LYS A 121 1.49 -4.38 -24.90
C LYS A 121 1.71 -4.76 -23.42
N LEU A 122 0.73 -4.43 -22.56
CA LEU A 122 0.69 -4.86 -21.18
C LEU A 122 -0.45 -5.85 -20.99
N GLU A 123 -0.27 -6.77 -20.08
CA GLU A 123 -1.38 -7.52 -19.52
C GLU A 123 -2.33 -6.56 -18.80
N GLU A 124 -3.63 -6.78 -18.95
CA GLU A 124 -4.63 -6.00 -18.25
C GLU A 124 -4.62 -6.31 -16.76
N PHE A 125 -4.76 -5.29 -15.93
CA PHE A 125 -4.71 -5.38 -14.48
C PHE A 125 -5.76 -4.46 -13.84
N ILE A 126 -6.15 -4.80 -12.63
CA ILE A 126 -6.90 -3.91 -11.75
C ILE A 126 -5.90 -2.95 -11.12
N LEU A 127 -6.15 -1.63 -11.22
CA LEU A 127 -5.34 -0.63 -10.55
C LEU A 127 -6.01 -0.24 -9.23
N VAL A 128 -5.26 -0.32 -8.14
CA VAL A 128 -5.73 0.04 -6.80
C VAL A 128 -4.82 1.11 -6.22
N GLY A 129 -5.40 2.26 -5.89
CA GLY A 129 -4.70 3.35 -5.21
C GLY A 129 -4.85 3.24 -3.70
N LEU A 130 -3.75 3.25 -2.98
CA LEU A 130 -3.70 3.34 -1.53
C LEU A 130 -3.46 4.81 -1.16
N SER A 131 -4.54 5.51 -0.80
CA SER A 131 -4.49 6.90 -0.42
C SER A 131 -4.22 7.07 1.08
N TYR A 132 -4.22 8.29 1.53
CA TYR A 132 -3.88 8.66 2.89
C TYR A 132 -5.07 8.45 3.85
N SER A 133 -4.79 8.54 5.14
CA SER A 133 -5.83 8.55 6.17
C SER A 133 -6.75 9.76 5.96
N VAL A 134 -8.04 9.52 6.00
CA VAL A 134 -9.07 10.56 5.85
C VAL A 134 -8.88 11.64 6.92
N GLY A 135 -8.80 12.88 6.48
CA GLY A 135 -8.56 14.05 7.34
C GLY A 135 -7.08 14.38 7.57
N ASP A 136 -6.15 13.53 7.15
CA ASP A 136 -4.73 13.84 7.16
C ASP A 136 -4.29 14.50 5.84
N GLU A 137 -3.30 15.37 5.92
CA GLU A 137 -2.55 15.78 4.73
C GLU A 137 -1.62 14.65 4.27
N GLY A 138 -1.27 14.63 2.98
CA GLY A 138 -0.46 13.58 2.39
C GLY A 138 0.89 13.37 3.07
N MET A 139 1.63 14.45 3.34
CA MET A 139 2.97 14.34 3.92
C MET A 139 2.96 13.83 5.38
N PRO A 140 2.13 14.32 6.30
CA PRO A 140 1.98 13.73 7.63
C PRO A 140 1.56 12.26 7.61
N SER A 141 0.57 11.89 6.78
CA SER A 141 0.11 10.50 6.68
C SER A 141 1.22 9.57 6.20
N ARG A 142 1.89 9.91 5.09
CA ARG A 142 2.96 9.06 4.54
C ARG A 142 4.21 8.98 5.41
N ARG A 143 4.56 10.04 6.15
CA ARG A 143 5.66 9.99 7.13
C ARG A 143 5.37 8.97 8.21
N ARG A 144 4.16 9.00 8.76
CA ARG A 144 3.73 8.03 9.77
C ARG A 144 3.69 6.62 9.21
N ASP A 145 2.97 6.42 8.10
CA ASP A 145 2.55 5.11 7.65
C ASP A 145 3.58 4.37 6.77
N TYR A 146 4.57 5.09 6.20
CA TYR A 146 5.52 4.49 5.28
C TYR A 146 6.94 4.37 5.83
N THR A 147 7.19 4.86 7.05
CA THR A 147 8.53 4.82 7.62
C THR A 147 8.68 3.73 8.67
N PRO A 148 9.81 2.99 8.67
CA PRO A 148 10.00 1.79 9.48
C PRO A 148 10.30 2.05 10.95
N THR A 149 10.83 3.25 11.27
CA THR A 149 11.31 3.61 12.60
C THR A 149 10.93 5.06 12.93
N PRO A 150 10.90 5.44 14.22
CA PRO A 150 10.61 6.83 14.60
C PRO A 150 11.75 7.82 14.29
N ASN A 151 12.89 7.35 13.78
CA ASN A 151 14.09 8.14 13.55
C ASN A 151 14.03 8.88 12.20
N GLY A 152 13.11 9.82 12.07
CA GLY A 152 12.99 10.67 10.88
C GLY A 152 14.19 11.60 10.67
N PRO A 153 14.31 12.22 9.48
CA PRO A 153 15.37 13.17 9.20
C PRO A 153 15.24 14.43 10.08
N SER A 154 16.37 15.02 10.44
CA SER A 154 16.42 16.25 11.26
C SER A 154 15.74 17.45 10.61
N SER A 155 15.55 17.44 9.31
CA SER A 155 14.81 18.44 8.55
C SER A 155 13.27 18.28 8.63
N ALA A 156 12.77 17.20 9.24
CA ALA A 156 11.33 17.04 9.46
C ALA A 156 10.83 18.00 10.54
N PRO A 157 9.55 18.43 10.49
CA PRO A 157 8.93 19.17 11.59
C PRO A 157 9.09 18.45 12.94
N ALA A 158 9.23 19.21 14.03
CA ALA A 158 9.48 18.65 15.36
C ALA A 158 8.35 17.74 15.88
N ASP A 159 7.14 17.96 15.40
CA ASP A 159 5.92 17.20 15.70
C ASP A 159 5.64 16.06 14.69
N ALA A 160 6.54 15.86 13.70
CA ALA A 160 6.35 14.84 12.67
C ALA A 160 6.39 13.44 13.27
N VAL A 161 5.36 12.66 12.99
CA VAL A 161 5.26 11.26 13.41
C VAL A 161 5.86 10.36 12.34
N HIS A 162 6.72 9.44 12.77
CA HIS A 162 7.36 8.43 11.95
C HIS A 162 7.25 7.04 12.60
N GLY A 163 7.57 5.97 11.88
CA GLY A 163 7.72 4.62 12.45
C GLY A 163 6.44 3.78 12.50
N GLY A 164 5.38 4.20 11.82
CA GLY A 164 4.11 3.47 11.79
C GLY A 164 3.96 2.46 10.64
N ALA A 165 5.04 2.13 9.92
CA ALA A 165 4.91 1.24 8.76
C ALA A 165 4.46 -0.18 9.16
N ALA A 166 4.91 -0.73 10.28
CA ALA A 166 4.51 -2.07 10.70
C ALA A 166 2.99 -2.20 10.96
N PRO A 167 2.32 -1.34 11.76
CA PRO A 167 0.86 -1.36 11.86
C PRO A 167 0.15 -1.07 10.53
N TYR A 168 0.69 -0.18 9.67
CA TYR A 168 0.11 0.06 8.36
C TYR A 168 0.20 -1.17 7.44
N ILE A 169 1.30 -1.92 7.46
CA ILE A 169 1.45 -3.21 6.76
C ILE A 169 0.39 -4.20 7.25
N THR A 170 0.13 -4.24 8.56
CA THR A 170 -0.94 -5.08 9.12
C THR A 170 -2.31 -4.65 8.60
N TYR A 171 -2.61 -3.33 8.56
CA TYR A 171 -3.83 -2.82 7.94
C TYR A 171 -3.94 -3.24 6.46
N LEU A 172 -2.88 -3.11 5.67
CA LEU A 172 -2.89 -3.57 4.28
C LEU A 172 -3.27 -5.04 4.18
N ARG A 173 -2.61 -5.90 4.96
CA ARG A 173 -2.81 -7.35 4.95
C ARG A 173 -4.21 -7.76 5.39
N GLU A 174 -4.74 -7.14 6.45
CA GLU A 174 -5.95 -7.59 7.12
C GLU A 174 -7.22 -6.85 6.68
N GLN A 175 -7.08 -5.65 6.12
CA GLN A 175 -8.21 -4.84 5.71
C GLN A 175 -8.20 -4.52 4.22
N ALA A 176 -7.19 -3.80 3.73
CA ALA A 176 -7.21 -3.24 2.37
C ALA A 176 -7.17 -4.33 1.28
N LEU A 177 -6.24 -5.29 1.38
CA LEU A 177 -6.13 -6.39 0.40
C LEU A 177 -7.37 -7.29 0.39
N PRO A 178 -7.90 -7.76 1.54
CA PRO A 178 -9.13 -8.55 1.58
C PRO A 178 -10.36 -7.77 1.10
N PHE A 179 -10.43 -6.46 1.38
CA PHE A 179 -11.50 -5.61 0.87
C PHE A 179 -11.56 -5.60 -0.65
N VAL A 180 -10.41 -5.48 -1.31
CA VAL A 180 -10.31 -5.50 -2.79
C VAL A 180 -10.62 -6.90 -3.32
N ALA A 181 -10.04 -7.94 -2.74
CA ALA A 181 -10.24 -9.33 -3.15
C ALA A 181 -11.70 -9.79 -3.03
N GLY A 182 -12.42 -9.29 -2.02
CA GLY A 182 -13.83 -9.61 -1.81
C GLY A 182 -14.79 -8.90 -2.78
N ARG A 183 -14.34 -7.85 -3.48
CA ARG A 183 -15.17 -7.05 -4.39
C ARG A 183 -14.87 -7.24 -5.86
N TYR A 184 -13.64 -7.59 -6.19
CA TYR A 184 -13.18 -7.64 -7.57
C TYR A 184 -12.57 -9.00 -7.89
N ARG A 185 -12.56 -9.36 -9.18
CA ARG A 185 -11.97 -10.60 -9.67
C ARG A 185 -10.45 -10.47 -9.77
N THR A 186 -9.81 -10.53 -8.64
CA THR A 186 -8.37 -10.41 -8.46
C THR A 186 -7.68 -11.79 -8.60
N ASP A 187 -6.48 -11.78 -9.15
CA ASP A 187 -5.53 -12.89 -9.02
C ASP A 187 -4.62 -12.62 -7.82
N GLU A 188 -4.94 -13.24 -6.70
CA GLU A 188 -4.24 -13.04 -5.43
C GLU A 188 -2.77 -13.52 -5.46
N SER A 189 -2.42 -14.38 -6.39
CA SER A 189 -1.02 -14.80 -6.60
C SER A 189 -0.18 -13.74 -7.35
N ARG A 190 -0.83 -12.73 -7.89
CA ARG A 190 -0.22 -11.69 -8.74
C ARG A 190 -0.55 -10.28 -8.27
N ARG A 191 -0.44 -10.08 -6.96
CA ARG A 191 -0.47 -8.74 -6.37
C ARG A 191 0.89 -8.07 -6.61
N LEU A 192 0.85 -6.84 -7.08
CA LEU A 192 2.01 -6.01 -7.39
C LEU A 192 1.93 -4.72 -6.58
N LEU A 193 3.07 -4.18 -6.15
CA LEU A 193 3.14 -2.92 -5.41
C LEU A 193 4.01 -1.91 -6.17
N LEU A 194 3.50 -0.70 -6.32
CA LEU A 194 4.25 0.47 -6.77
C LEU A 194 4.41 1.45 -5.61
N GLY A 195 5.62 1.86 -5.33
CA GLY A 195 5.92 2.95 -4.43
C GLY A 195 7.06 3.84 -4.95
N HIS A 196 7.03 5.12 -4.57
CA HIS A 196 8.09 6.07 -4.83
C HIS A 196 8.56 6.71 -3.53
N SER A 197 9.87 6.95 -3.38
CA SER A 197 10.45 7.59 -2.19
C SER A 197 10.12 6.80 -0.90
N TYR A 198 9.39 7.37 0.06
CA TYR A 198 8.88 6.65 1.24
C TYR A 198 7.91 5.51 0.89
N GLY A 199 7.15 5.63 -0.21
CA GLY A 199 6.33 4.52 -0.69
C GLY A 199 7.17 3.31 -1.14
N ALA A 200 8.35 3.54 -1.73
CA ALA A 200 9.30 2.49 -2.07
C ALA A 200 10.05 1.97 -0.82
N LEU A 201 10.28 2.81 0.19
CA LEU A 201 10.81 2.39 1.49
C LEU A 201 9.85 1.41 2.18
N LEU A 202 8.54 1.72 2.21
CA LEU A 202 7.49 0.81 2.68
C LEU A 202 7.49 -0.51 1.89
N GLY A 203 7.53 -0.42 0.55
CA GLY A 203 7.59 -1.61 -0.30
C GLY A 203 8.79 -2.50 -0.01
N THR A 204 9.94 -1.90 0.28
CA THR A 204 11.16 -2.63 0.67
C THR A 204 11.02 -3.29 2.05
N GLN A 205 10.40 -2.60 3.01
CA GLN A 205 10.10 -3.22 4.31
C GLN A 205 9.17 -4.43 4.13
N ILE A 206 8.10 -4.30 3.35
CA ILE A 206 7.18 -5.42 3.06
C ILE A 206 7.94 -6.58 2.41
N LEU A 207 8.80 -6.31 1.43
CA LEU A 207 9.59 -7.33 0.74
C LEU A 207 10.39 -8.20 1.71
N PHE A 208 10.93 -7.61 2.80
CA PHE A 208 11.74 -8.35 3.77
C PHE A 208 10.99 -8.85 5.00
N THR A 209 9.81 -8.28 5.32
CA THR A 209 9.06 -8.70 6.53
C THR A 209 7.82 -9.53 6.23
N ASP A 210 7.27 -9.42 5.02
CA ASP A 210 6.11 -10.19 4.54
C ASP A 210 6.23 -10.48 3.02
N PRO A 211 7.23 -11.28 2.62
CA PRO A 211 7.58 -11.49 1.20
C PRO A 211 6.47 -12.13 0.38
N GLY A 212 5.47 -12.74 1.03
CA GLY A 212 4.30 -13.32 0.38
C GLY A 212 3.20 -12.32 0.04
N MET A 213 3.27 -11.09 0.55
CA MET A 213 2.21 -10.10 0.37
C MET A 213 2.08 -9.65 -1.10
N PHE A 214 3.19 -9.47 -1.80
CA PHE A 214 3.24 -9.09 -3.21
C PHE A 214 4.22 -9.94 -4.00
N ALA A 215 3.82 -10.33 -5.21
CA ALA A 215 4.68 -11.09 -6.13
C ALA A 215 5.65 -10.20 -6.93
N GLY A 216 5.37 -8.90 -7.01
CA GLY A 216 6.21 -7.97 -7.75
C GLY A 216 6.17 -6.54 -7.20
N TYR A 217 7.25 -5.82 -7.44
CA TYR A 217 7.49 -4.48 -6.90
C TYR A 217 8.04 -3.56 -7.96
N ILE A 218 7.49 -2.35 -8.05
CA ILE A 218 8.07 -1.20 -8.74
C ILE A 218 8.49 -0.20 -7.66
N MET A 219 9.78 -0.06 -7.44
CA MET A 219 10.36 0.77 -6.37
C MET A 219 11.10 1.97 -6.97
N GLY A 220 10.46 3.13 -6.96
CA GLY A 220 11.03 4.36 -7.48
C GLY A 220 11.77 5.14 -6.43
N SER A 221 13.01 5.51 -6.73
CA SER A 221 13.86 6.37 -5.87
C SER A 221 13.71 6.03 -4.39
N PRO A 222 13.97 4.77 -3.97
CA PRO A 222 13.72 4.35 -2.60
C PRO A 222 14.52 5.17 -1.61
N SER A 223 13.88 5.67 -0.56
CA SER A 223 14.53 6.46 0.50
C SER A 223 15.42 5.58 1.41
N PHE A 224 16.37 4.85 0.85
CA PHE A 224 17.24 3.95 1.60
C PHE A 224 18.16 4.66 2.60
N TRP A 225 18.43 5.94 2.40
CA TRP A 225 19.14 6.81 3.33
C TRP A 225 18.43 6.94 4.70
N TYR A 226 17.13 6.62 4.77
CA TYR A 226 16.32 6.77 5.98
C TYR A 226 16.91 6.00 7.16
N ASP A 227 16.95 6.65 8.34
CA ASP A 227 17.48 6.09 9.60
C ASP A 227 18.80 5.33 9.41
N ARG A 228 19.79 6.00 8.82
CA ARG A 228 21.12 5.44 8.57
C ARG A 228 21.08 4.13 7.79
N ASN A 229 20.34 4.11 6.70
CA ASN A 229 20.17 2.95 5.80
C ASN A 229 19.56 1.74 6.53
N VAL A 230 18.53 1.96 7.34
CA VAL A 230 17.89 0.90 8.14
C VAL A 230 17.44 -0.30 7.30
N MET A 231 17.11 -0.12 6.01
CA MET A 231 16.74 -1.23 5.13
C MET A 231 17.87 -2.24 4.92
N SER A 232 19.14 -1.85 5.07
CA SER A 232 20.26 -2.80 5.05
C SER A 232 20.25 -3.77 6.23
N ARG A 233 19.64 -3.38 7.36
CA ARG A 233 19.43 -4.31 8.48
C ARG A 233 18.30 -5.28 8.16
N PHE A 234 17.16 -4.79 7.65
CA PHE A 234 16.04 -5.65 7.25
C PHE A 234 16.48 -6.68 6.20
N GLU A 235 17.30 -6.26 5.24
CA GLU A 235 17.86 -7.15 4.21
C GLU A 235 18.73 -8.26 4.84
N LYS A 236 19.63 -7.89 5.75
CA LYS A 236 20.50 -8.87 6.45
C LYS A 236 19.72 -9.83 7.34
N ASP A 237 18.73 -9.32 8.07
CA ASP A 237 17.85 -10.12 8.91
C ASP A 237 17.06 -11.14 8.07
N TYR A 238 16.56 -10.72 6.91
CA TYR A 238 15.91 -11.62 5.95
C TYR A 238 16.88 -12.68 5.43
N ALA A 239 18.04 -12.28 4.94
CA ALA A 239 19.06 -13.17 4.40
C ALA A 239 19.59 -14.17 5.43
N GLY A 240 19.65 -13.79 6.72
CA GLY A 240 20.04 -14.67 7.81
C GLY A 240 19.09 -15.84 8.08
N SER A 241 17.87 -15.77 7.57
CA SER A 241 16.80 -16.76 7.82
C SER A 241 16.19 -17.37 6.55
N HIS A 242 16.53 -16.85 5.37
CA HIS A 242 15.96 -17.27 4.09
C HIS A 242 17.04 -17.48 3.03
N ASN A 243 16.89 -18.54 2.26
CA ASN A 243 17.79 -18.88 1.13
C ASN A 243 17.17 -18.59 -0.25
N ASP A 244 15.97 -18.04 -0.28
CA ASP A 244 15.29 -17.59 -1.50
C ASP A 244 14.40 -16.37 -1.22
N LEU A 245 14.17 -15.57 -2.26
CA LEU A 245 13.26 -14.43 -2.24
C LEU A 245 12.40 -14.46 -3.50
N LYS A 246 11.20 -15.00 -3.37
CA LYS A 246 10.29 -15.16 -4.52
C LYS A 246 9.59 -13.84 -4.85
N ALA A 247 10.26 -12.98 -5.61
CA ALA A 247 9.72 -11.70 -6.05
C ALA A 247 10.29 -11.24 -7.40
N SER A 248 9.53 -10.40 -8.10
CA SER A 248 10.02 -9.64 -9.26
C SER A 248 10.15 -8.18 -8.87
N VAL A 249 11.37 -7.69 -8.74
CA VAL A 249 11.67 -6.33 -8.26
C VAL A 249 12.26 -5.49 -9.39
N TYR A 250 11.59 -4.40 -9.72
CA TYR A 250 12.09 -3.36 -10.59
C TYR A 250 12.34 -2.11 -9.75
N MET A 251 13.59 -1.68 -9.67
CA MET A 251 13.98 -0.41 -9.06
C MET A 251 14.34 0.61 -10.14
N TYR A 252 14.07 1.86 -9.87
CA TYR A 252 14.59 2.98 -10.67
C TYR A 252 14.96 4.15 -9.78
N VAL A 253 15.91 4.95 -10.26
CA VAL A 253 16.37 6.19 -9.61
C VAL A 253 16.81 7.17 -10.67
N GLY A 254 16.63 8.47 -10.44
CA GLY A 254 17.12 9.51 -11.33
C GLY A 254 18.63 9.69 -11.19
N GLU A 255 19.30 9.90 -12.31
CA GLU A 255 20.76 10.14 -12.36
C GLU A 255 21.21 11.32 -11.48
N ARG A 256 20.33 12.33 -11.36
CA ARG A 256 20.60 13.54 -10.60
C ARG A 256 20.32 13.42 -9.10
N GLU A 257 19.89 12.26 -8.62
CA GLU A 257 19.62 12.05 -7.20
C GLU A 257 20.90 11.72 -6.40
N THR A 258 21.89 12.60 -6.53
CA THR A 258 23.20 12.49 -5.87
C THR A 258 23.65 13.84 -5.30
N PRO A 259 24.62 13.86 -4.36
CA PRO A 259 25.16 15.10 -3.81
C PRO A 259 25.76 16.04 -4.87
N ALA A 260 26.25 15.50 -6.01
CA ALA A 260 26.76 16.31 -7.11
C ALA A 260 25.72 17.25 -7.73
N PHE A 261 24.43 16.92 -7.56
CA PHE A 261 23.27 17.71 -8.01
C PHE A 261 22.47 18.34 -6.85
N GLY A 262 23.06 18.39 -5.65
CA GLY A 262 22.49 19.09 -4.50
C GLY A 262 21.55 18.28 -3.61
N ASN A 263 21.47 16.94 -3.78
CA ASN A 263 20.77 16.09 -2.84
C ASN A 263 21.60 15.83 -1.57
N ASP A 264 20.93 15.77 -0.42
CA ASP A 264 21.58 15.43 0.86
C ASP A 264 22.11 13.99 0.90
N ALA A 265 21.46 13.07 0.17
CA ALA A 265 21.81 11.66 0.11
C ALA A 265 22.20 11.25 -1.32
N ASP A 266 23.08 10.26 -1.45
CA ASP A 266 23.38 9.60 -2.74
C ASP A 266 22.41 8.43 -2.95
N MET A 267 21.20 8.74 -3.45
CA MET A 267 20.18 7.75 -3.68
C MET A 267 20.54 6.76 -4.80
N VAL A 268 21.39 7.18 -5.74
CA VAL A 268 21.92 6.31 -6.80
C VAL A 268 22.84 5.25 -6.19
N ALA A 269 23.78 5.67 -5.32
CA ALA A 269 24.66 4.74 -4.62
C ALA A 269 23.86 3.79 -3.71
N ASP A 270 22.90 4.30 -2.96
CA ASP A 270 22.04 3.50 -2.07
C ASP A 270 21.26 2.43 -2.84
N ALA A 271 20.66 2.77 -3.98
CA ALA A 271 19.94 1.83 -4.82
C ALA A 271 20.87 0.75 -5.42
N LYS A 272 22.07 1.14 -5.86
CA LYS A 272 23.10 0.21 -6.35
C LYS A 272 23.60 -0.72 -5.24
N ASN A 273 23.80 -0.21 -4.03
CA ASN A 273 24.22 -1.01 -2.88
C ASN A 273 23.15 -2.07 -2.51
N MET A 274 21.88 -1.68 -2.47
CA MET A 274 20.78 -2.64 -2.23
C MET A 274 20.71 -3.68 -3.35
N GLN A 275 20.84 -3.29 -4.61
CA GLN A 275 20.89 -4.24 -5.72
C GLN A 275 22.07 -5.21 -5.59
N ALA A 276 23.23 -4.73 -5.22
CA ALA A 276 24.43 -5.55 -5.05
C ALA A 276 24.25 -6.55 -3.89
N ALA A 277 23.70 -6.13 -2.76
CA ALA A 277 23.40 -6.98 -1.61
C ALA A 277 22.44 -8.12 -2.02
N LEU A 278 21.31 -7.78 -2.65
CA LEU A 278 20.33 -8.79 -3.10
C LEU A 278 20.92 -9.78 -4.12
N ARG A 279 21.77 -9.32 -5.01
CA ARG A 279 22.43 -10.20 -5.99
C ARG A 279 23.46 -11.14 -5.36
N ALA A 280 24.14 -10.71 -4.31
CA ALA A 280 25.15 -11.52 -3.61
C ALA A 280 24.56 -12.79 -2.98
N HIS A 281 23.28 -12.79 -2.62
CA HIS A 281 22.61 -13.98 -2.07
C HIS A 281 22.22 -15.03 -3.09
N ASN A 282 22.26 -14.70 -4.40
CA ASN A 282 21.91 -15.63 -5.48
C ASN A 282 20.54 -16.30 -5.30
N TYR A 283 19.53 -15.57 -4.83
CA TYR A 283 18.17 -16.07 -4.64
C TYR A 283 17.60 -16.62 -5.96
N PRO A 284 17.27 -17.92 -6.04
CA PRO A 284 16.89 -18.54 -7.32
C PRO A 284 15.59 -18.00 -7.90
N SER A 285 14.67 -17.52 -7.07
CA SER A 285 13.37 -17.02 -7.50
C SER A 285 13.30 -15.48 -7.62
N LEU A 286 14.39 -14.77 -7.34
CA LEU A 286 14.42 -13.32 -7.43
C LEU A 286 14.70 -12.86 -8.87
N ARG A 287 13.78 -12.10 -9.42
CA ARG A 287 14.01 -11.31 -10.63
C ARG A 287 14.26 -9.86 -10.22
N LEU A 288 15.46 -9.35 -10.48
CA LEU A 288 15.88 -8.03 -10.02
C LEU A 288 16.46 -7.19 -11.14
N LYS A 289 15.93 -5.98 -11.33
CA LYS A 289 16.46 -4.99 -12.24
C LYS A 289 16.51 -3.61 -11.56
N LEU A 290 17.58 -2.85 -11.82
CA LEU A 290 17.71 -1.44 -11.46
C LEU A 290 18.03 -0.64 -12.73
N ASP A 291 17.30 0.44 -12.96
CA ASP A 291 17.60 1.45 -13.97
C ASP A 291 17.97 2.78 -13.30
N VAL A 292 19.10 3.35 -13.66
CA VAL A 292 19.43 4.76 -13.38
C VAL A 292 19.01 5.56 -14.61
N LEU A 293 18.03 6.42 -14.45
CA LEU A 293 17.40 7.14 -15.56
C LEU A 293 18.08 8.50 -15.77
N ASN A 294 18.71 8.65 -16.93
CA ASN A 294 19.49 9.83 -17.27
C ASN A 294 18.60 11.08 -17.28
N ASP A 295 19.18 12.19 -16.83
CA ASP A 295 18.60 13.54 -16.85
C ASP A 295 17.37 13.70 -15.94
N GLU A 296 17.11 12.76 -15.04
CA GLU A 296 15.99 12.79 -14.11
C GLU A 296 16.45 13.06 -12.67
N ASP A 297 15.65 13.82 -11.95
CA ASP A 297 15.74 14.04 -10.51
C ASP A 297 14.63 13.31 -9.75
N HIS A 298 14.58 13.47 -8.43
CA HIS A 298 13.62 12.81 -7.55
C HIS A 298 12.15 13.06 -7.90
N LEU A 299 11.84 14.23 -8.46
CA LEU A 299 10.45 14.62 -8.76
C LEU A 299 10.06 14.28 -10.20
N SER A 300 11.01 14.28 -11.13
CA SER A 300 10.75 14.06 -12.56
C SER A 300 10.80 12.60 -12.98
N VAL A 301 11.51 11.75 -12.25
CA VAL A 301 11.84 10.36 -12.64
C VAL A 301 10.65 9.42 -12.69
N ALA A 302 9.59 9.69 -11.90
CA ALA A 302 8.48 8.75 -11.68
C ALA A 302 7.74 8.32 -12.96
N PRO A 303 7.38 9.19 -13.92
CA PRO A 303 6.66 8.76 -15.14
C PRO A 303 7.44 7.77 -16.00
N ARG A 304 8.75 7.98 -16.17
CA ARG A 304 9.61 7.08 -16.95
C ARG A 304 9.84 5.78 -16.22
N GLY A 305 10.17 5.85 -14.94
CA GLY A 305 10.40 4.67 -14.09
C GLY A 305 9.18 3.78 -14.01
N LEU A 306 8.00 4.36 -13.79
CA LEU A 306 6.74 3.64 -13.80
C LEU A 306 6.46 2.97 -15.15
N THR A 307 6.68 3.68 -16.26
CA THR A 307 6.51 3.11 -17.60
C THR A 307 7.38 1.87 -17.81
N HIS A 308 8.65 1.92 -17.40
CA HIS A 308 9.57 0.78 -17.49
C HIS A 308 9.18 -0.34 -16.53
N GLY A 309 8.77 -0.02 -15.30
CA GLY A 309 8.33 -0.99 -14.31
C GLY A 309 7.07 -1.76 -14.74
N LEU A 310 6.09 -1.08 -15.31
CA LEU A 310 4.90 -1.73 -15.89
C LEU A 310 5.29 -2.71 -17.01
N LYS A 311 6.18 -2.31 -17.91
CA LYS A 311 6.69 -3.21 -18.96
C LYS A 311 7.46 -4.40 -18.38
N TYR A 312 8.22 -4.21 -17.30
CA TYR A 312 8.99 -5.28 -16.67
C TYR A 312 8.08 -6.33 -15.99
N LEU A 313 7.03 -5.88 -15.28
CA LEU A 313 6.15 -6.78 -14.51
C LEU A 313 4.97 -7.32 -15.32
N LEU A 314 4.41 -6.52 -16.23
CA LEU A 314 3.16 -6.80 -16.93
C LEU A 314 3.31 -6.81 -18.46
N GLY A 315 4.52 -6.56 -18.98
CA GLY A 315 4.77 -6.55 -20.42
C GLY A 315 4.53 -7.92 -21.04
N LYS A 316 3.74 -7.94 -22.12
CA LYS A 316 3.57 -9.14 -22.93
C LYS A 316 4.81 -9.37 -23.78
N GLN A 317 5.28 -10.61 -23.84
CA GLN A 317 6.34 -10.99 -24.76
C GLN A 317 5.81 -10.94 -26.21
N PRO A 318 6.65 -10.50 -27.19
CA PRO A 318 6.27 -10.59 -28.59
C PRO A 318 6.00 -12.07 -28.95
N GLY A 319 4.77 -12.40 -29.31
CA GLY A 319 4.41 -13.76 -29.77
C GLY A 319 3.73 -14.66 -28.73
N GLY A 320 3.30 -14.11 -27.59
CA GLY A 320 2.44 -14.80 -26.61
C GLY A 320 0.95 -14.51 -26.82
#